data_746a4b34f9ff3192bb889227b3daaed6
#
_entry.id   746a4b34f9ff3192bb889227b3daaed6
#
_cell.length_a   1.000
_cell.length_b   1.000
_cell.length_c   1.000
_cell.angle_alpha   90.00
_cell.angle_beta   90.00
_cell.angle_gamma   90.00
#
_symmetry.space_group_name_H-M   'P 1'
#
loop_
_entity.id
_entity.type
_entity.pdbx_description
1 polymer ?
#
loop_
_entity_poly.entity_id
_entity_poly.type
_entity_poly.pdbx_seq_one_letter_code
_entity_poly.pdbx_strand_id
1 'polypeptide(L)'
;MAEVKVDCLYKPELDPEFVPAVLWNREYRKLAASVADSLKIAITLERSNGAVSRFDTVLLPETEEYAALNLRYVERIVKFMLWSFGGWHVTIAGAPKVAEGLAKLYSAEGERAFDYQVMGERIYDRPFTVDSCAYEAAAPEKKVAMKLGGHFEGCRIGFDLGGSDRKCAAVKDGETLHSEEVVWDPYFQSDINYHYEGILDSLKRAAAKLPRVDAIGGSAAGVYVENQPRIASLFRGIPEGDFATKVRPIFLEIAKEFPGVPFVVLNDGEVTALAGAISFKCNSLIGLAMGTSEAVGYVTPEGNLTDYLNELAFAPIDYRTVNPPCDEWSGDAGVGAMYLSQQAVGRLVKAAGFDFPADTKLPEILKLVQKAMAENDARAAAIYRTIGRYLGYALAHYADFYDLQNLLLLGRVSSGEGGSIIIEEAQKLLKEAFPELAIKFHLPDETFKRHGQAVIAASL
;
A
#
# COMPACT_ATOMS: atom_id res chain seq x y z
N MET A 1 25.60 -18.63 15.98
CA MET A 1 25.09 -17.53 15.11
C MET A 1 24.39 -16.53 16.01
N ALA A 2 24.65 -15.24 15.85
CA ALA A 2 23.92 -14.19 16.57
C ALA A 2 22.43 -14.26 16.17
N GLU A 3 21.56 -14.20 17.15
CA GLU A 3 20.12 -14.28 16.96
C GLU A 3 19.46 -13.00 17.51
N VAL A 4 18.53 -12.41 16.76
CA VAL A 4 17.73 -11.29 17.23
C VAL A 4 16.53 -11.85 17.99
N LYS A 5 16.50 -11.63 19.29
CA LYS A 5 15.38 -12.04 20.16
C LYS A 5 14.40 -10.88 20.28
N VAL A 6 13.15 -11.17 19.99
CA VAL A 6 12.06 -10.19 20.07
C VAL A 6 11.18 -10.51 21.28
N ASP A 7 11.04 -9.54 22.16
CA ASP A 7 10.07 -9.61 23.25
C ASP A 7 8.84 -8.76 22.92
N CYS A 8 7.69 -9.42 22.80
CA CYS A 8 6.41 -8.79 22.47
C CYS A 8 5.61 -8.52 23.74
N LEU A 9 5.43 -7.25 24.08
CA LEU A 9 4.55 -6.85 25.18
C LEU A 9 3.09 -7.30 24.94
N TYR A 10 2.64 -7.22 23.70
CA TYR A 10 1.29 -7.60 23.26
C TYR A 10 1.35 -8.70 22.19
N LYS A 11 1.54 -9.95 22.61
CA LYS A 11 1.47 -11.08 21.66
C LYS A 11 0.08 -11.21 21.08
N PRO A 12 -0.09 -11.36 19.74
CA PRO A 12 -1.36 -11.72 19.13
C PRO A 12 -1.85 -13.07 19.70
N GLU A 13 -3.04 -13.08 20.32
CA GLU A 13 -3.49 -14.24 21.11
C GLU A 13 -3.77 -15.49 20.27
N LEU A 14 -4.22 -15.30 19.03
CA LEU A 14 -4.50 -16.39 18.09
C LEU A 14 -3.32 -16.70 17.16
N ASP A 15 -2.22 -15.95 17.28
CA ASP A 15 -1.03 -16.09 16.44
C ASP A 15 0.25 -15.75 17.24
N PRO A 16 0.60 -16.56 18.24
CA PRO A 16 1.71 -16.29 19.15
C PRO A 16 3.10 -16.37 18.45
N GLU A 17 3.16 -16.91 17.25
CA GLU A 17 4.36 -17.03 16.41
C GLU A 17 4.68 -15.73 15.65
N PHE A 18 3.78 -14.74 15.64
CA PHE A 18 3.99 -13.46 14.98
C PHE A 18 5.23 -12.75 15.52
N VAL A 19 6.13 -12.35 14.62
CA VAL A 19 7.36 -11.60 14.94
C VAL A 19 7.27 -10.21 14.32
N PRO A 20 6.88 -9.19 15.10
CA PRO A 20 6.70 -7.84 14.56
C PRO A 20 7.98 -7.29 13.92
N ALA A 21 7.91 -6.89 12.66
CA ALA A 21 9.02 -6.32 11.89
C ALA A 21 9.69 -5.14 12.63
N VAL A 22 8.89 -4.23 13.20
CA VAL A 22 9.39 -3.07 13.95
C VAL A 22 10.24 -3.47 15.14
N LEU A 23 9.81 -4.46 15.93
CA LEU A 23 10.55 -4.90 17.10
C LEU A 23 11.84 -5.62 16.69
N TRP A 24 11.74 -6.51 15.69
CA TRP A 24 12.90 -7.21 15.17
C TRP A 24 13.96 -6.22 14.63
N ASN A 25 13.54 -5.22 13.86
CA ASN A 25 14.44 -4.19 13.34
C ASN A 25 15.07 -3.35 14.47
N ARG A 26 14.29 -3.00 15.50
CA ARG A 26 14.80 -2.23 16.66
C ARG A 26 15.85 -3.05 17.43
N GLU A 27 15.58 -4.33 17.69
CA GLU A 27 16.53 -5.20 18.39
C GLU A 27 17.79 -5.46 17.56
N TYR A 28 17.65 -5.64 16.22
CA TYR A 28 18.80 -5.72 15.35
C TYR A 28 19.67 -4.45 15.43
N ARG A 29 19.07 -3.26 15.33
CA ARG A 29 19.79 -1.98 15.42
C ARG A 29 20.47 -1.79 16.78
N LYS A 30 19.84 -2.21 17.88
CA LYS A 30 20.47 -2.22 19.22
C LYS A 30 21.67 -3.15 19.28
N LEU A 31 21.53 -4.36 18.73
CA LEU A 31 22.63 -5.31 18.66
C LEU A 31 23.79 -4.72 17.84
N ALA A 32 23.52 -4.19 16.67
CA ALA A 32 24.55 -3.56 15.82
C ALA A 32 25.23 -2.39 16.54
N ALA A 33 24.50 -1.54 17.22
CA ALA A 33 25.05 -0.41 17.98
C ALA A 33 25.91 -0.85 19.19
N SER A 34 25.74 -2.07 19.70
CA SER A 34 26.50 -2.61 20.83
C SER A 34 27.81 -3.30 20.43
N VAL A 35 28.01 -3.56 19.13
CA VAL A 35 29.21 -4.25 18.60
C VAL A 35 30.20 -3.22 18.08
N ALA A 36 31.48 -3.41 18.43
CA ALA A 36 32.56 -2.60 17.88
C ALA A 36 32.64 -2.80 16.34
N ASP A 37 33.11 -1.80 15.63
CA ASP A 37 33.28 -1.81 14.17
C ASP A 37 31.91 -2.00 13.40
N SER A 38 30.78 -1.70 14.01
CA SER A 38 29.50 -1.60 13.30
C SER A 38 29.56 -0.54 12.19
N LEU A 39 28.83 -0.78 11.11
CA LEU A 39 28.90 0.03 9.90
C LEU A 39 27.71 0.98 9.82
N LYS A 40 27.97 2.21 9.41
CA LYS A 40 26.90 3.08 8.92
C LYS A 40 26.62 2.76 7.47
N ILE A 41 25.37 2.52 7.12
CA ILE A 41 24.96 2.28 5.75
C ILE A 41 23.80 3.18 5.36
N ALA A 42 23.68 3.42 4.06
CA ALA A 42 22.46 3.99 3.47
C ALA A 42 21.92 3.04 2.40
N ILE A 43 20.62 2.84 2.42
CA ILE A 43 19.88 2.15 1.37
C ILE A 43 19.18 3.22 0.55
N THR A 44 19.48 3.31 -0.75
CA THR A 44 18.78 4.23 -1.64
C THR A 44 18.01 3.48 -2.70
N LEU A 45 16.85 4.00 -3.07
CA LEU A 45 15.94 3.41 -4.04
C LEU A 45 15.50 4.48 -5.03
N GLU A 46 15.84 4.31 -6.31
CA GLU A 46 15.56 5.25 -7.39
C GLU A 46 14.32 4.86 -8.18
N ARG A 47 13.49 5.87 -8.51
CA ARG A 47 12.32 5.77 -9.39
C ARG A 47 12.59 6.36 -10.76
N SER A 48 11.68 6.12 -11.74
CA SER A 48 11.84 6.53 -13.13
C SER A 48 11.99 8.05 -13.34
N ASN A 49 11.37 8.85 -12.48
CA ASN A 49 11.42 10.32 -12.52
C ASN A 49 12.69 10.90 -11.84
N GLY A 50 13.63 10.06 -11.46
CA GLY A 50 14.84 10.44 -10.75
C GLY A 50 14.61 10.85 -9.29
N ALA A 51 13.44 10.52 -8.72
CA ALA A 51 13.22 10.59 -7.27
C ALA A 51 14.04 9.50 -6.57
N VAL A 52 14.51 9.78 -5.37
CA VAL A 52 15.33 8.87 -4.56
C VAL A 52 14.75 8.81 -3.15
N SER A 53 14.36 7.62 -2.71
CA SER A 53 14.09 7.35 -1.30
C SER A 53 15.37 6.87 -0.63
N ARG A 54 15.61 7.30 0.61
CA ARG A 54 16.81 6.98 1.37
C ARG A 54 16.45 6.52 2.77
N PHE A 55 17.10 5.44 3.21
CA PHE A 55 16.99 4.91 4.57
C PHE A 55 18.41 4.71 5.15
N ASP A 56 18.77 5.51 6.15
CA ASP A 56 20.05 5.41 6.85
C ASP A 56 19.90 4.49 8.07
N THR A 57 20.86 3.57 8.25
CA THR A 57 20.82 2.63 9.36
C THR A 57 22.23 2.15 9.74
N VAL A 58 22.31 1.23 10.69
CA VAL A 58 23.55 0.59 11.15
C VAL A 58 23.53 -0.90 10.85
N LEU A 59 24.68 -1.45 10.53
CA LEU A 59 24.91 -2.88 10.33
C LEU A 59 25.95 -3.43 11.29
N LEU A 60 25.80 -4.69 11.64
CA LEU A 60 26.91 -5.48 12.23
C LEU A 60 28.08 -5.55 11.23
N PRO A 61 29.32 -5.76 11.69
CA PRO A 61 30.48 -5.90 10.80
C PRO A 61 30.24 -6.93 9.69
N GLU A 62 30.74 -6.70 8.48
CA GLU A 62 30.61 -7.64 7.34
C GLU A 62 31.55 -8.85 7.47
N THR A 63 31.40 -9.62 8.54
CA THR A 63 32.11 -10.88 8.81
C THR A 63 31.23 -12.08 8.44
N GLU A 64 31.79 -13.26 8.32
CA GLU A 64 31.05 -14.51 8.06
C GLU A 64 30.00 -14.79 9.17
N GLU A 65 30.32 -14.44 10.41
CA GLU A 65 29.44 -14.63 11.56
C GLU A 65 28.09 -13.88 11.40
N TYR A 66 28.13 -12.66 10.88
CA TYR A 66 26.97 -11.78 10.77
C TYR A 66 26.37 -11.71 9.36
N ALA A 67 26.99 -12.35 8.36
CA ALA A 67 26.62 -12.22 6.96
C ALA A 67 25.13 -12.52 6.70
N ALA A 68 24.63 -13.64 7.21
CA ALA A 68 23.23 -14.04 7.02
C ALA A 68 22.25 -13.08 7.74
N LEU A 69 22.63 -12.59 8.92
CA LEU A 69 21.80 -11.69 9.71
C LEU A 69 21.72 -10.30 9.08
N ASN A 70 22.86 -9.78 8.60
CA ASN A 70 22.95 -8.52 7.87
C ASN A 70 22.13 -8.56 6.58
N LEU A 71 22.31 -9.63 5.78
CA LEU A 71 21.58 -9.81 4.54
C LEU A 71 20.07 -9.84 4.79
N ARG A 72 19.62 -10.60 5.79
CA ARG A 72 18.21 -10.66 6.16
C ARG A 72 17.66 -9.30 6.58
N TYR A 73 18.37 -8.56 7.43
CA TYR A 73 17.94 -7.23 7.85
C TYR A 73 17.75 -6.28 6.67
N VAL A 74 18.76 -6.18 5.82
CA VAL A 74 18.74 -5.26 4.68
C VAL A 74 17.72 -5.71 3.63
N GLU A 75 17.61 -7.02 3.39
CA GLU A 75 16.63 -7.57 2.45
C GLU A 75 15.19 -7.23 2.88
N ARG A 76 14.85 -7.36 4.17
CA ARG A 76 13.50 -7.00 4.67
C ARG A 76 13.22 -5.49 4.56
N ILE A 77 14.22 -4.64 4.81
CA ILE A 77 14.10 -3.19 4.61
C ILE A 77 13.93 -2.85 3.12
N VAL A 78 14.75 -3.43 2.24
CA VAL A 78 14.64 -3.23 0.79
C VAL A 78 13.28 -3.68 0.29
N LYS A 79 12.81 -4.86 0.68
CA LYS A 79 11.49 -5.36 0.34
C LYS A 79 10.38 -4.40 0.78
N PHE A 80 10.45 -3.88 2.00
CA PHE A 80 9.50 -2.89 2.48
C PHE A 80 9.54 -1.60 1.65
N MET A 81 10.73 -1.06 1.39
CA MET A 81 10.91 0.14 0.57
C MET A 81 10.38 -0.03 -0.86
N LEU A 82 10.58 -1.20 -1.46
CA LEU A 82 10.10 -1.49 -2.82
C LEU A 82 8.58 -1.40 -2.92
N TRP A 83 7.86 -1.99 -1.97
CA TRP A 83 6.40 -2.02 -2.01
C TRP A 83 5.74 -0.77 -1.43
N SER A 84 6.46 -0.02 -0.59
CA SER A 84 6.02 1.28 -0.10
C SER A 84 6.31 2.40 -1.09
N PHE A 85 7.58 2.60 -1.45
CA PHE A 85 8.00 3.74 -2.27
C PHE A 85 8.04 3.43 -3.77
N GLY A 86 8.32 2.17 -4.12
CA GLY A 86 8.62 1.79 -5.49
C GLY A 86 10.05 2.15 -5.90
N GLY A 87 10.52 1.50 -6.96
CA GLY A 87 11.83 1.77 -7.56
C GLY A 87 12.39 0.56 -8.30
N TRP A 88 13.36 0.84 -9.12
CA TRP A 88 14.01 -0.15 -10.01
C TRP A 88 15.52 -0.30 -9.75
N HIS A 89 16.13 0.65 -9.05
CA HIS A 89 17.55 0.68 -8.77
C HIS A 89 17.79 0.86 -7.26
N VAL A 90 18.38 -0.14 -6.64
CA VAL A 90 18.76 -0.16 -5.23
C VAL A 90 20.25 0.06 -5.11
N THR A 91 20.71 0.98 -4.27
CA THR A 91 22.12 1.10 -3.91
C THR A 91 22.30 0.86 -2.41
N ILE A 92 23.19 -0.04 -2.06
CA ILE A 92 23.63 -0.28 -0.68
C ILE A 92 24.97 0.42 -0.46
N ALA A 93 24.92 1.57 0.17
CA ALA A 93 26.11 2.36 0.44
C ALA A 93 26.75 1.96 1.78
N GLY A 94 28.04 1.61 1.76
CA GLY A 94 28.81 1.25 2.94
C GLY A 94 28.85 -0.25 3.30
N ALA A 95 28.17 -1.14 2.50
CA ALA A 95 28.16 -2.58 2.75
C ALA A 95 28.17 -3.40 1.44
N PRO A 96 29.31 -3.51 0.75
CA PRO A 96 29.41 -4.16 -0.55
C PRO A 96 29.07 -5.66 -0.53
N LYS A 97 29.41 -6.40 0.53
CA LYS A 97 29.08 -7.84 0.61
C LYS A 97 27.57 -8.08 0.75
N VAL A 98 26.89 -7.20 1.47
CA VAL A 98 25.42 -7.26 1.57
C VAL A 98 24.80 -6.93 0.21
N ALA A 99 25.32 -5.94 -0.53
CA ALA A 99 24.87 -5.62 -1.88
C ALA A 99 25.01 -6.81 -2.83
N GLU A 100 26.16 -7.52 -2.81
CA GLU A 100 26.36 -8.75 -3.59
C GLU A 100 25.33 -9.84 -3.24
N GLY A 101 25.05 -10.01 -1.94
CA GLY A 101 24.01 -10.95 -1.47
C GLY A 101 22.63 -10.59 -1.97
N LEU A 102 22.25 -9.31 -1.89
CA LEU A 102 20.99 -8.79 -2.39
C LEU A 102 20.85 -8.95 -3.90
N ALA A 103 21.89 -8.63 -4.68
CA ALA A 103 21.87 -8.79 -6.14
C ALA A 103 21.58 -10.24 -6.56
N LYS A 104 22.04 -11.23 -5.77
CA LYS A 104 21.72 -12.65 -6.01
C LYS A 104 20.26 -12.97 -5.66
N LEU A 105 19.73 -12.42 -4.56
CA LEU A 105 18.34 -12.62 -4.17
C LEU A 105 17.38 -11.96 -5.17
N TYR A 106 17.64 -10.72 -5.57
CA TYR A 106 16.85 -9.94 -6.52
C TYR A 106 17.39 -10.14 -7.95
N SER A 107 17.27 -11.35 -8.46
CA SER A 107 17.62 -11.75 -9.82
C SER A 107 16.52 -12.62 -10.42
N ALA A 108 16.57 -12.88 -11.71
CA ALA A 108 15.56 -13.69 -12.42
C ALA A 108 15.40 -15.11 -11.84
N GLU A 109 16.47 -15.66 -11.24
CA GLU A 109 16.50 -17.01 -10.64
C GLU A 109 16.62 -16.96 -9.10
N GLY A 110 16.60 -15.77 -8.53
CA GLY A 110 16.77 -15.55 -7.10
C GLY A 110 15.48 -15.78 -6.30
N GLU A 111 15.61 -15.81 -4.99
CA GLU A 111 14.45 -15.95 -4.08
C GLU A 111 13.43 -14.82 -4.25
N ARG A 112 13.88 -13.65 -4.68
CA ARG A 112 13.06 -12.45 -4.96
C ARG A 112 12.83 -12.23 -6.47
N ALA A 113 12.78 -13.30 -7.26
CA ALA A 113 12.54 -13.21 -8.70
C ALA A 113 11.20 -12.53 -9.02
N PHE A 114 10.18 -12.71 -8.20
CA PHE A 114 8.90 -12.01 -8.33
C PHE A 114 9.06 -10.49 -8.23
N ASP A 115 9.74 -10.00 -7.18
CA ASP A 115 9.98 -8.57 -6.98
C ASP A 115 10.88 -7.99 -8.08
N TYR A 116 11.93 -8.74 -8.46
CA TYR A 116 12.83 -8.39 -9.57
C TYR A 116 12.05 -8.14 -10.86
N GLN A 117 11.16 -9.07 -11.21
CA GLN A 117 10.35 -8.97 -12.43
C GLN A 117 9.29 -7.87 -12.32
N VAL A 118 8.57 -7.81 -11.20
CA VAL A 118 7.46 -6.86 -11.03
C VAL A 118 7.99 -5.43 -10.99
N MET A 119 9.00 -5.16 -10.16
CA MET A 119 9.54 -3.81 -10.04
C MET A 119 10.28 -3.40 -11.32
N GLY A 120 11.12 -4.27 -11.87
CA GLY A 120 11.87 -3.96 -13.09
C GLY A 120 10.99 -3.87 -14.31
N GLU A 121 10.49 -4.99 -14.79
CA GLU A 121 9.86 -5.12 -16.10
C GLU A 121 8.42 -4.59 -16.12
N ARG A 122 7.61 -4.92 -15.10
CA ARG A 122 6.18 -4.58 -15.13
C ARG A 122 5.90 -3.14 -14.76
N ILE A 123 6.46 -2.64 -13.64
CA ILE A 123 6.17 -1.31 -13.13
C ILE A 123 7.04 -0.25 -13.80
N TYR A 124 8.37 -0.39 -13.75
CA TYR A 124 9.29 0.66 -14.19
C TYR A 124 9.80 0.50 -15.62
N ASP A 125 9.53 -0.64 -16.28
CA ASP A 125 9.91 -0.90 -17.68
C ASP A 125 11.44 -0.81 -17.90
N ARG A 126 12.20 -1.30 -16.93
CA ARG A 126 13.66 -1.25 -16.85
C ARG A 126 14.21 -2.51 -16.16
N PRO A 127 15.47 -2.89 -16.41
CA PRO A 127 16.11 -3.92 -15.60
C PRO A 127 16.21 -3.49 -14.13
N PHE A 128 15.78 -4.35 -13.23
CA PHE A 128 16.00 -4.12 -11.80
C PHE A 128 17.47 -4.35 -11.46
N THR A 129 18.09 -3.43 -10.73
CA THR A 129 19.52 -3.51 -10.39
C THR A 129 19.80 -3.25 -8.92
N VAL A 130 20.83 -3.90 -8.41
CA VAL A 130 21.37 -3.70 -7.06
C VAL A 130 22.86 -3.38 -7.17
N ASP A 131 23.25 -2.20 -6.72
CA ASP A 131 24.63 -1.71 -6.76
C ASP A 131 25.15 -1.37 -5.36
N SER A 132 26.45 -1.09 -5.25
CA SER A 132 27.09 -0.61 -4.02
C SER A 132 27.99 0.59 -4.27
N CYS A 133 28.13 1.44 -3.27
CA CYS A 133 29.09 2.53 -3.24
C CYS A 133 29.62 2.79 -1.83
N ALA A 134 30.54 3.72 -1.67
CA ALA A 134 30.94 4.21 -0.34
C ALA A 134 29.75 4.94 0.31
N TYR A 135 29.67 4.93 1.64
CA TYR A 135 28.56 5.58 2.37
C TYR A 135 28.42 7.07 2.01
N GLU A 136 29.55 7.77 1.90
CA GLU A 136 29.60 9.20 1.57
C GLU A 136 29.18 9.52 0.12
N ALA A 137 29.17 8.51 -0.74
CA ALA A 137 28.72 8.62 -2.13
C ALA A 137 27.24 8.29 -2.33
N ALA A 138 26.54 7.91 -1.25
CA ALA A 138 25.11 7.61 -1.32
C ALA A 138 24.32 8.82 -1.81
N ALA A 139 23.41 8.58 -2.77
CA ALA A 139 22.53 9.64 -3.27
C ALA A 139 21.71 10.24 -2.12
N PRO A 140 21.56 11.58 -2.06
CA PRO A 140 20.68 12.21 -1.10
C PRO A 140 19.22 11.87 -1.41
N GLU A 141 18.37 11.91 -0.38
CA GLU A 141 16.92 11.82 -0.60
C GLU A 141 16.45 12.93 -1.54
N LYS A 142 15.64 12.56 -2.53
CA LYS A 142 15.06 13.48 -3.49
C LYS A 142 13.58 13.17 -3.65
N LYS A 143 12.75 13.91 -2.93
CA LYS A 143 11.29 13.82 -3.05
C LYS A 143 10.81 14.58 -4.27
N VAL A 144 9.96 13.93 -5.07
CA VAL A 144 9.16 14.60 -6.08
C VAL A 144 7.77 14.71 -5.51
N ALA A 145 7.43 15.89 -4.99
CA ALA A 145 6.08 16.16 -4.52
C ALA A 145 5.18 16.39 -5.74
N MET A 146 4.18 15.56 -5.90
CA MET A 146 3.08 15.84 -6.80
C MET A 146 2.11 16.75 -6.06
N LYS A 147 2.06 18.02 -6.43
CA LYS A 147 1.04 18.95 -5.92
C LYS A 147 -0.32 18.57 -6.53
N LEU A 148 -0.79 17.40 -6.19
CA LEU A 148 -2.07 16.86 -6.61
C LEU A 148 -3.03 16.88 -5.42
N GLY A 149 -4.26 17.23 -5.71
CA GLY A 149 -5.35 17.21 -4.74
C GLY A 149 -5.64 18.56 -4.08
N GLY A 150 -6.90 18.72 -3.67
CA GLY A 150 -7.38 19.95 -3.05
C GLY A 150 -7.65 21.11 -4.00
N HIS A 151 -7.55 20.88 -5.33
CA HIS A 151 -7.91 21.86 -6.34
C HIS A 151 -9.42 21.81 -6.61
N PHE A 152 -10.16 22.76 -6.08
CA PHE A 152 -11.62 22.79 -6.26
C PHE A 152 -12.11 23.93 -7.17
N GLU A 153 -11.24 24.84 -7.56
CA GLU A 153 -11.53 25.94 -8.47
C GLU A 153 -11.68 25.48 -9.92
N GLY A 154 -12.54 26.17 -10.65
CA GLY A 154 -12.80 25.91 -12.08
C GLY A 154 -13.76 24.76 -12.35
N CYS A 155 -13.76 24.28 -13.58
CA CYS A 155 -14.64 23.23 -14.09
C CYS A 155 -13.87 21.93 -14.24
N ARG A 156 -14.12 20.96 -13.39
CA ARG A 156 -13.31 19.74 -13.26
C ARG A 156 -14.16 18.49 -13.42
N ILE A 157 -13.60 17.45 -14.01
CA ILE A 157 -14.22 16.14 -14.07
C ILE A 157 -13.43 15.19 -13.17
N GLY A 158 -14.13 14.44 -12.35
CA GLY A 158 -13.56 13.30 -11.63
C GLY A 158 -14.22 12.01 -12.07
N PHE A 159 -13.45 10.92 -12.09
CA PHE A 159 -13.99 9.59 -12.31
C PHE A 159 -13.40 8.58 -11.33
N ASP A 160 -14.14 7.49 -11.09
CA ASP A 160 -13.73 6.37 -10.25
C ASP A 160 -14.13 5.05 -10.93
N LEU A 161 -13.15 4.19 -11.17
CA LEU A 161 -13.33 2.93 -11.91
C LEU A 161 -13.26 1.74 -10.95
N GLY A 162 -14.42 1.26 -10.55
CA GLY A 162 -14.57 0.03 -9.79
C GLY A 162 -14.72 -1.21 -10.68
N GLY A 163 -14.77 -2.37 -10.04
CA GLY A 163 -14.95 -3.66 -10.74
C GLY A 163 -16.39 -3.96 -11.14
N SER A 164 -17.39 -3.28 -10.58
CA SER A 164 -18.82 -3.46 -10.86
C SER A 164 -19.49 -2.23 -11.45
N ASP A 165 -18.90 -1.08 -11.23
CA ASP A 165 -19.44 0.22 -11.68
C ASP A 165 -18.30 1.18 -11.99
N ARG A 166 -18.61 2.16 -12.82
CA ARG A 166 -17.81 3.34 -13.10
C ARG A 166 -18.58 4.58 -12.71
N LYS A 167 -17.94 5.46 -11.95
CA LYS A 167 -18.55 6.69 -11.48
C LYS A 167 -17.89 7.88 -12.14
N CYS A 168 -18.65 8.94 -12.38
CA CYS A 168 -18.08 10.22 -12.75
C CYS A 168 -18.83 11.38 -12.11
N ALA A 169 -18.13 12.50 -11.93
CA ALA A 169 -18.68 13.73 -11.39
C ALA A 169 -18.22 14.93 -12.22
N ALA A 170 -19.13 15.87 -12.44
CA ALA A 170 -18.85 17.20 -12.96
C ALA A 170 -18.88 18.18 -11.80
N VAL A 171 -17.74 18.81 -11.51
CA VAL A 171 -17.55 19.71 -10.38
C VAL A 171 -17.19 21.10 -10.90
N LYS A 172 -17.82 22.14 -10.36
CA LYS A 172 -17.52 23.54 -10.66
C LYS A 172 -17.30 24.32 -9.38
N ASP A 173 -16.13 24.89 -9.20
CA ASP A 173 -15.76 25.69 -8.03
C ASP A 173 -16.05 24.96 -6.70
N GLY A 174 -15.82 23.64 -6.66
CA GLY A 174 -16.06 22.76 -5.52
C GLY A 174 -17.51 22.27 -5.39
N GLU A 175 -18.45 22.75 -6.21
CA GLU A 175 -19.83 22.28 -6.22
C GLU A 175 -20.02 21.16 -7.24
N THR A 176 -20.61 20.03 -6.81
CA THR A 176 -20.95 18.92 -7.70
C THR A 176 -22.22 19.24 -8.47
N LEU A 177 -22.09 19.54 -9.76
CA LEU A 177 -23.21 19.82 -10.65
C LEU A 177 -23.89 18.55 -11.17
N HIS A 178 -23.12 17.46 -11.31
CA HIS A 178 -23.60 16.16 -11.77
C HIS A 178 -22.75 15.06 -11.21
N SER A 179 -23.37 13.95 -10.86
CA SER A 179 -22.71 12.70 -10.51
C SER A 179 -23.53 11.54 -11.02
N GLU A 180 -22.89 10.56 -11.59
CA GLU A 180 -23.54 9.34 -12.06
C GLU A 180 -22.72 8.09 -11.78
N GLU A 181 -23.41 6.97 -11.69
CA GLU A 181 -22.85 5.63 -11.56
C GLU A 181 -23.42 4.77 -12.67
N VAL A 182 -22.54 4.09 -13.40
CA VAL A 182 -22.92 3.22 -14.52
C VAL A 182 -22.36 1.83 -14.25
N VAL A 183 -23.23 0.85 -14.19
CA VAL A 183 -22.86 -0.56 -14.06
C VAL A 183 -22.07 -0.99 -15.31
N TRP A 184 -20.96 -1.70 -15.08
CA TRP A 184 -20.15 -2.31 -16.12
C TRP A 184 -19.54 -3.63 -15.63
N ASP A 185 -18.93 -4.40 -16.53
CA ASP A 185 -18.24 -5.65 -16.20
C ASP A 185 -16.87 -5.69 -16.88
N PRO A 186 -15.85 -5.01 -16.33
CA PRO A 186 -14.54 -4.86 -16.97
C PRO A 186 -13.68 -6.12 -16.88
N TYR A 187 -13.90 -6.95 -15.86
CA TYR A 187 -13.00 -8.05 -15.51
C TYR A 187 -12.91 -9.18 -16.53
N PHE A 188 -13.96 -9.37 -17.32
CA PHE A 188 -14.07 -10.47 -18.25
C PHE A 188 -14.08 -10.03 -19.71
N GLN A 189 -13.84 -8.74 -19.95
CA GLN A 189 -13.76 -8.20 -21.32
C GLN A 189 -12.36 -8.41 -21.88
N SER A 190 -12.30 -9.02 -23.08
CA SER A 190 -11.06 -9.26 -23.81
C SER A 190 -10.75 -8.19 -24.87
N ASP A 191 -11.71 -7.32 -25.15
CA ASP A 191 -11.54 -6.16 -26.06
C ASP A 191 -11.35 -4.89 -25.25
N ILE A 192 -10.21 -4.22 -25.44
CA ILE A 192 -9.87 -2.96 -24.78
C ILE A 192 -10.85 -1.82 -25.12
N ASN A 193 -11.51 -1.89 -26.27
CA ASN A 193 -12.49 -0.87 -26.67
C ASN A 193 -13.67 -0.78 -25.70
N TYR A 194 -14.06 -1.87 -25.07
CA TYR A 194 -15.07 -1.84 -24.01
C TYR A 194 -14.69 -0.88 -22.88
N HIS A 195 -13.45 -0.96 -22.41
CA HIS A 195 -12.94 -0.09 -21.36
C HIS A 195 -12.78 1.35 -21.87
N TYR A 196 -12.17 1.53 -23.04
CA TYR A 196 -11.94 2.84 -23.64
C TYR A 196 -13.25 3.61 -23.85
N GLU A 197 -14.22 3.00 -24.56
CA GLU A 197 -15.50 3.63 -24.86
C GLU A 197 -16.32 3.88 -23.59
N GLY A 198 -16.32 2.93 -22.63
CA GLY A 198 -17.02 3.08 -21.38
C GLY A 198 -16.49 4.25 -20.54
N ILE A 199 -15.18 4.40 -20.41
CA ILE A 199 -14.57 5.51 -19.68
C ILE A 199 -14.84 6.83 -20.40
N LEU A 200 -14.58 6.87 -21.72
CA LEU A 200 -14.77 8.07 -22.52
C LEU A 200 -16.22 8.56 -22.55
N ASP A 201 -17.20 7.64 -22.60
CA ASP A 201 -18.63 7.97 -22.50
C ASP A 201 -18.95 8.67 -21.17
N SER A 202 -18.48 8.16 -20.04
CA SER A 202 -18.67 8.82 -18.75
C SER A 202 -18.06 10.21 -18.70
N LEU A 203 -16.84 10.38 -19.20
CA LEU A 203 -16.17 11.68 -19.24
C LEU A 203 -16.90 12.68 -20.15
N LYS A 204 -17.35 12.26 -21.32
CA LYS A 204 -18.12 13.12 -22.25
C LYS A 204 -19.46 13.54 -21.66
N ARG A 205 -20.14 12.63 -20.92
CA ARG A 205 -21.41 12.97 -20.23
C ARG A 205 -21.20 13.97 -19.10
N ALA A 206 -20.13 13.83 -18.32
CA ALA A 206 -19.76 14.79 -17.29
C ALA A 206 -19.37 16.15 -17.90
N ALA A 207 -18.56 16.14 -18.99
CA ALA A 207 -18.15 17.35 -19.71
C ALA A 207 -19.36 18.15 -20.23
N ALA A 208 -20.42 17.47 -20.70
CA ALA A 208 -21.64 18.11 -21.19
C ALA A 208 -22.42 18.90 -20.11
N LYS A 209 -22.07 18.70 -18.82
CA LYS A 209 -22.66 19.45 -17.68
C LYS A 209 -21.85 20.67 -17.26
N LEU A 210 -20.71 20.89 -17.89
CA LEU A 210 -19.77 21.98 -17.57
C LEU A 210 -19.68 22.94 -18.77
N PRO A 211 -19.47 24.23 -18.54
CA PRO A 211 -19.26 25.20 -19.62
C PRO A 211 -17.92 25.02 -20.35
N ARG A 212 -16.96 24.40 -19.71
CA ARG A 212 -15.62 24.01 -20.19
C ARG A 212 -15.05 22.93 -19.27
N VAL A 213 -13.92 22.35 -19.62
CA VAL A 213 -13.18 21.41 -18.75
C VAL A 213 -11.80 21.96 -18.51
N ASP A 214 -11.45 22.21 -17.25
CA ASP A 214 -10.17 22.78 -16.85
C ASP A 214 -9.17 21.71 -16.37
N ALA A 215 -9.66 20.56 -15.83
CA ALA A 215 -8.85 19.39 -15.48
C ALA A 215 -9.71 18.13 -15.37
N ILE A 216 -9.07 16.96 -15.48
CA ILE A 216 -9.67 15.64 -15.31
C ILE A 216 -8.81 14.83 -14.36
N GLY A 217 -9.40 14.31 -13.28
CA GLY A 217 -8.76 13.42 -12.32
C GLY A 217 -9.48 12.08 -12.21
N GLY A 218 -8.72 11.01 -12.10
CA GLY A 218 -9.21 9.63 -12.03
C GLY A 218 -8.73 8.85 -10.83
N SER A 219 -9.60 7.99 -10.33
CA SER A 219 -9.38 6.97 -9.32
C SER A 219 -9.59 5.60 -9.96
N ALA A 220 -8.66 4.68 -9.82
CA ALA A 220 -8.83 3.32 -10.31
C ALA A 220 -7.92 2.33 -9.56
N ALA A 221 -8.41 1.11 -9.30
CA ALA A 221 -7.64 0.07 -8.63
C ALA A 221 -6.44 -0.37 -9.48
N GLY A 222 -5.25 -0.44 -8.88
CA GLY A 222 -4.01 -0.89 -9.50
C GLY A 222 -2.85 0.09 -9.38
N VAL A 223 -1.71 -0.28 -9.96
CA VAL A 223 -0.49 0.53 -9.99
C VAL A 223 -0.46 1.37 -11.27
N TYR A 224 -0.32 2.68 -11.11
CA TYR A 224 -0.27 3.65 -12.20
C TYR A 224 1.05 4.42 -12.15
N VAL A 225 1.75 4.48 -13.27
CA VAL A 225 2.97 5.30 -13.43
C VAL A 225 2.77 6.17 -14.66
N GLU A 226 2.84 7.50 -14.48
CA GLU A 226 2.68 8.48 -15.58
C GLU A 226 1.37 8.27 -16.38
N ASN A 227 0.25 8.09 -15.66
CA ASN A 227 -1.08 7.79 -16.23
C ASN A 227 -1.18 6.47 -17.01
N GLN A 228 -0.22 5.58 -16.83
CA GLN A 228 -0.23 4.28 -17.48
C GLN A 228 -0.49 3.18 -16.45
N PRO A 229 -1.51 2.33 -16.62
CA PRO A 229 -1.68 1.15 -15.80
C PRO A 229 -0.50 0.20 -16.00
N ARG A 230 0.13 -0.19 -14.90
CA ARG A 230 1.25 -1.13 -14.86
C ARG A 230 0.79 -2.51 -14.38
N ILE A 231 -0.04 -2.51 -13.34
CA ILE A 231 -0.73 -3.68 -12.80
C ILE A 231 -2.13 -3.22 -12.45
N ALA A 232 -3.16 -3.73 -13.14
CA ALA A 232 -4.53 -3.30 -12.87
C ALA A 232 -5.53 -4.43 -13.15
N SER A 233 -6.24 -4.84 -12.11
CA SER A 233 -7.22 -5.92 -12.16
C SER A 233 -8.41 -5.64 -13.09
N LEU A 234 -8.72 -4.37 -13.33
CA LEU A 234 -9.76 -3.94 -14.26
C LEU A 234 -9.55 -4.51 -15.68
N PHE A 235 -8.31 -4.73 -16.09
CA PHE A 235 -7.93 -5.17 -17.43
C PHE A 235 -7.53 -6.66 -17.47
N ARG A 236 -7.81 -7.43 -16.43
CA ARG A 236 -7.39 -8.84 -16.34
C ARG A 236 -7.97 -9.77 -17.42
N GLY A 237 -9.05 -9.36 -18.09
CA GLY A 237 -9.62 -10.06 -19.23
C GLY A 237 -8.88 -9.81 -20.54
N ILE A 238 -8.03 -8.78 -20.62
CA ILE A 238 -7.23 -8.49 -21.81
C ILE A 238 -6.05 -9.45 -21.89
N PRO A 239 -5.78 -10.06 -23.05
CA PRO A 239 -4.63 -10.95 -23.21
C PRO A 239 -3.32 -10.29 -22.80
N GLU A 240 -2.45 -11.03 -22.10
CA GLU A 240 -1.19 -10.50 -21.57
C GLU A 240 -0.30 -9.88 -22.65
N GLY A 241 -0.24 -10.48 -23.84
CA GLY A 241 0.51 -9.95 -24.98
C GLY A 241 0.01 -8.60 -25.50
N ASP A 242 -1.23 -8.24 -25.21
CA ASP A 242 -1.85 -6.97 -25.60
C ASP A 242 -1.70 -5.88 -24.50
N PHE A 243 -1.30 -6.26 -23.31
CA PHE A 243 -1.30 -5.33 -22.17
C PHE A 243 -0.40 -4.10 -22.43
N ALA A 244 0.84 -4.32 -22.86
CA ALA A 244 1.80 -3.24 -23.10
C ALA A 244 1.37 -2.28 -24.23
N THR A 245 0.71 -2.80 -25.28
CA THR A 245 0.38 -2.03 -26.48
C THR A 245 -1.02 -1.43 -26.46
N LYS A 246 -1.95 -2.02 -25.71
CA LYS A 246 -3.36 -1.62 -25.70
C LYS A 246 -3.82 -1.08 -24.34
N VAL A 247 -3.39 -1.70 -23.22
CA VAL A 247 -3.83 -1.29 -21.88
C VAL A 247 -2.99 -0.10 -21.38
N ARG A 248 -1.66 -0.20 -21.43
CA ARG A 248 -0.78 0.88 -20.95
C ARG A 248 -1.13 2.26 -21.51
N PRO A 249 -1.39 2.45 -22.81
CA PRO A 249 -1.67 3.77 -23.35
C PRO A 249 -3.11 4.25 -23.16
N ILE A 250 -4.03 3.45 -22.60
CA ILE A 250 -5.47 3.75 -22.60
C ILE A 250 -5.83 5.14 -22.08
N PHE A 251 -5.28 5.57 -20.94
CA PHE A 251 -5.57 6.89 -20.38
C PHE A 251 -4.85 8.02 -21.13
N LEU A 252 -3.71 7.74 -21.75
CA LEU A 252 -3.04 8.69 -22.64
C LEU A 252 -3.84 8.91 -23.92
N GLU A 253 -4.46 7.85 -24.46
CA GLU A 253 -5.34 7.98 -25.63
C GLU A 253 -6.64 8.69 -25.26
N ILE A 254 -7.24 8.39 -24.11
CA ILE A 254 -8.44 9.12 -23.63
C ILE A 254 -8.13 10.60 -23.40
N ALA A 255 -6.94 10.94 -22.86
CA ALA A 255 -6.54 12.33 -22.64
C ALA A 255 -6.47 13.13 -23.94
N LYS A 256 -6.17 12.52 -25.09
CA LYS A 256 -6.18 13.19 -26.41
C LYS A 256 -7.55 13.68 -26.85
N GLU A 257 -8.63 13.08 -26.33
CA GLU A 257 -10.01 13.52 -26.57
C GLU A 257 -10.34 14.84 -25.84
N PHE A 258 -9.46 15.29 -24.92
CA PHE A 258 -9.55 16.54 -24.17
C PHE A 258 -8.26 17.37 -24.35
N PRO A 259 -7.99 17.90 -25.55
CA PRO A 259 -6.71 18.50 -25.87
C PRO A 259 -6.41 19.72 -24.98
N GLY A 260 -5.22 19.75 -24.40
CA GLY A 260 -4.77 20.84 -23.51
C GLY A 260 -5.34 20.79 -22.08
N VAL A 261 -6.17 19.80 -21.75
CA VAL A 261 -6.70 19.61 -20.41
C VAL A 261 -5.74 18.71 -19.60
N PRO A 262 -5.26 19.13 -18.42
CA PRO A 262 -4.53 18.28 -17.49
C PRO A 262 -5.34 17.03 -17.16
N PHE A 263 -4.68 15.86 -17.19
CA PHE A 263 -5.29 14.57 -16.96
C PHE A 263 -4.41 13.72 -16.05
N VAL A 264 -4.95 13.24 -14.94
CA VAL A 264 -4.24 12.44 -13.94
C VAL A 264 -5.09 11.23 -13.55
N VAL A 265 -4.46 10.06 -13.45
CA VAL A 265 -5.08 8.84 -12.89
C VAL A 265 -4.18 8.28 -11.80
N LEU A 266 -4.77 8.01 -10.64
CA LEU A 266 -4.09 7.46 -9.48
C LEU A 266 -4.77 6.18 -8.97
N ASN A 267 -4.06 5.47 -8.10
CA ASN A 267 -4.62 4.36 -7.34
C ASN A 267 -5.80 4.83 -6.47
N ASP A 268 -6.81 4.00 -6.30
CA ASP A 268 -8.00 4.28 -5.49
C ASP A 268 -7.67 4.45 -4.00
N GLY A 269 -6.63 3.80 -3.48
CA GLY A 269 -6.09 4.02 -2.13
C GLY A 269 -5.56 5.44 -1.94
N GLU A 270 -4.84 5.99 -2.94
CA GLU A 270 -4.33 7.37 -2.93
C GLU A 270 -5.49 8.39 -2.86
N VAL A 271 -6.49 8.21 -3.71
CA VAL A 271 -7.66 9.10 -3.74
C VAL A 271 -8.45 8.99 -2.44
N THR A 272 -8.53 7.80 -1.86
CA THR A 272 -9.16 7.57 -0.55
C THR A 272 -8.42 8.28 0.58
N ALA A 273 -7.09 8.20 0.60
CA ALA A 273 -6.27 8.91 1.59
C ALA A 273 -6.43 10.43 1.47
N LEU A 274 -6.44 10.96 0.23
CA LEU A 274 -6.73 12.37 -0.05
C LEU A 274 -8.12 12.79 0.44
N ALA A 275 -9.14 11.96 0.19
CA ALA A 275 -10.49 12.19 0.71
C ALA A 275 -10.50 12.30 2.24
N GLY A 276 -9.77 11.43 2.91
CA GLY A 276 -9.58 11.48 4.36
C GLY A 276 -8.91 12.76 4.83
N ALA A 277 -7.79 13.12 4.22
CA ALA A 277 -7.05 14.34 4.57
C ALA A 277 -7.92 15.60 4.44
N ILE A 278 -8.69 15.70 3.35
CA ILE A 278 -9.63 16.81 3.11
C ILE A 278 -10.78 16.80 4.15
N SER A 279 -11.42 15.64 4.37
CA SER A 279 -12.58 15.52 5.25
C SER A 279 -12.24 15.78 6.72
N PHE A 280 -11.12 15.25 7.19
CA PHE A 280 -10.66 15.41 8.58
C PHE A 280 -9.74 16.61 8.79
N LYS A 281 -9.44 17.37 7.72
CA LYS A 281 -8.55 18.54 7.73
C LYS A 281 -7.21 18.24 8.40
N CYS A 282 -6.59 17.15 8.01
CA CYS A 282 -5.32 16.68 8.55
C CYS A 282 -4.40 16.18 7.43
N ASN A 283 -3.11 16.21 7.67
CA ASN A 283 -2.05 15.75 6.79
C ASN A 283 -1.25 14.62 7.47
N SER A 284 -0.13 14.19 6.90
CA SER A 284 0.64 13.05 7.43
C SER A 284 -0.28 11.85 7.69
N LEU A 285 -1.12 11.52 6.70
CA LEU A 285 -2.20 10.55 6.83
C LEU A 285 -1.95 9.34 5.96
N ILE A 286 -2.05 8.17 6.56
CA ILE A 286 -2.23 6.89 5.85
C ILE A 286 -3.73 6.56 5.84
N GLY A 287 -4.30 6.37 4.65
CA GLY A 287 -5.57 5.70 4.46
C GLY A 287 -5.33 4.21 4.25
N LEU A 288 -5.86 3.36 5.14
CA LEU A 288 -5.68 1.91 5.09
C LEU A 288 -7.04 1.21 5.02
N ALA A 289 -7.27 0.50 3.94
CA ALA A 289 -8.50 -0.25 3.72
C ALA A 289 -8.27 -1.75 3.90
N MET A 290 -8.92 -2.35 4.90
CA MET A 290 -8.94 -3.80 5.15
C MET A 290 -10.08 -4.45 4.35
N GLY A 291 -9.83 -4.72 3.07
CA GLY A 291 -10.76 -5.33 2.12
C GLY A 291 -10.48 -6.81 1.87
N THR A 292 -10.64 -7.25 0.63
CA THR A 292 -10.21 -8.59 0.16
C THR A 292 -8.69 -8.72 0.28
N SER A 293 -7.96 -7.64 0.00
CA SER A 293 -6.56 -7.40 0.32
C SER A 293 -6.45 -6.12 1.15
N GLU A 294 -5.24 -5.74 1.51
CA GLU A 294 -4.92 -4.43 2.06
C GLU A 294 -4.74 -3.44 0.90
N ALA A 295 -5.30 -2.23 1.04
CA ALA A 295 -5.02 -1.12 0.12
C ALA A 295 -4.63 0.10 0.95
N VAL A 296 -3.61 0.82 0.50
CA VAL A 296 -3.05 1.96 1.24
C VAL A 296 -2.85 3.14 0.31
N GLY A 297 -3.04 4.34 0.85
CA GLY A 297 -2.62 5.60 0.24
C GLY A 297 -2.00 6.50 1.29
N TYR A 298 -1.21 7.48 0.86
CA TYR A 298 -0.50 8.37 1.77
C TYR A 298 -0.58 9.83 1.34
N VAL A 299 -0.85 10.70 2.33
CA VAL A 299 -0.80 12.16 2.19
C VAL A 299 0.32 12.71 3.05
N THR A 300 1.20 13.50 2.45
CA THR A 300 2.41 14.07 3.09
C THR A 300 2.06 15.11 4.17
N PRO A 301 3.04 15.57 4.99
CA PRO A 301 2.85 16.68 5.91
C PRO A 301 2.36 17.98 5.25
N GLU A 302 2.75 18.20 4.00
CA GLU A 302 2.35 19.37 3.21
C GLU A 302 0.96 19.22 2.57
N GLY A 303 0.30 18.05 2.73
CA GLY A 303 -1.00 17.78 2.15
C GLY A 303 -0.96 17.32 0.69
N ASN A 304 0.20 16.89 0.20
CA ASN A 304 0.39 16.42 -1.16
C ASN A 304 0.31 14.89 -1.25
N LEU A 305 -0.05 14.39 -2.42
CA LEU A 305 0.17 12.99 -2.79
C LEU A 305 1.63 12.77 -3.20
N THR A 306 2.02 11.52 -3.28
CA THR A 306 3.38 11.10 -3.63
C THR A 306 3.37 10.26 -4.93
N ASP A 307 4.56 10.01 -5.47
CA ASP A 307 4.78 9.03 -6.54
C ASP A 307 5.13 7.64 -5.97
N TYR A 308 4.79 7.39 -4.71
CA TYR A 308 5.00 6.10 -4.05
C TYR A 308 4.00 5.05 -4.57
N LEU A 309 4.38 3.78 -4.48
CA LEU A 309 3.46 2.70 -4.84
C LEU A 309 2.38 2.47 -3.79
N ASN A 310 2.73 2.61 -2.52
CA ASN A 310 1.86 2.35 -1.37
C ASN A 310 1.16 0.97 -1.39
N GLU A 311 1.76 -0.02 -2.04
CA GLU A 311 1.27 -1.41 -2.11
C GLU A 311 1.72 -2.21 -0.87
N LEU A 312 1.35 -1.73 0.33
CA LEU A 312 1.78 -2.32 1.61
C LEU A 312 1.23 -3.73 1.84
N ALA A 313 0.24 -4.14 1.07
CA ALA A 313 -0.21 -5.53 1.03
C ALA A 313 0.94 -6.53 0.81
N PHE A 314 1.97 -6.13 0.08
CA PHE A 314 3.14 -6.95 -0.25
C PHE A 314 4.41 -6.56 0.51
N ALA A 315 4.29 -5.58 1.42
CA ALA A 315 5.37 -5.17 2.31
C ALA A 315 5.45 -6.09 3.55
N PRO A 316 6.65 -6.51 3.99
CA PRO A 316 6.78 -7.43 5.11
C PRO A 316 6.52 -6.74 6.46
N ILE A 317 5.64 -7.32 7.28
CA ILE A 317 5.34 -6.88 8.64
C ILE A 317 5.54 -7.97 9.70
N ASP A 318 5.67 -9.23 9.27
CA ASP A 318 6.01 -10.37 10.12
C ASP A 318 7.34 -10.99 9.69
N TYR A 319 8.28 -11.06 10.60
CA TYR A 319 9.62 -11.60 10.34
C TYR A 319 9.82 -13.01 10.92
N ARG A 320 8.74 -13.75 11.20
CA ARG A 320 8.85 -15.17 11.58
C ARG A 320 9.52 -15.97 10.46
N THR A 321 10.26 -17.02 10.82
CA THR A 321 10.95 -17.90 9.87
C THR A 321 10.32 -19.28 9.76
N VAL A 322 9.48 -19.65 10.72
CA VAL A 322 8.82 -20.96 10.77
C VAL A 322 7.37 -20.81 10.40
N ASN A 323 6.95 -21.51 9.31
CA ASN A 323 5.59 -21.52 8.80
C ASN A 323 4.93 -20.13 8.68
N PRO A 324 5.60 -19.14 8.08
CA PRO A 324 4.98 -17.84 7.87
C PRO A 324 3.79 -17.98 6.91
N PRO A 325 2.69 -17.24 7.13
CA PRO A 325 1.63 -17.15 6.13
C PRO A 325 2.18 -16.49 4.88
N CYS A 326 1.87 -17.10 3.72
CA CYS A 326 2.32 -16.64 2.42
C CYS A 326 1.14 -16.10 1.61
N ASP A 327 1.39 -15.02 0.88
CA ASP A 327 0.44 -14.47 -0.08
C ASP A 327 0.44 -15.31 -1.37
N GLU A 328 -0.74 -15.61 -1.89
CA GLU A 328 -0.88 -16.50 -3.05
C GLU A 328 -0.36 -15.89 -4.36
N TRP A 329 -0.45 -14.56 -4.50
CA TRP A 329 -0.04 -13.88 -5.73
C TRP A 329 1.48 -13.68 -5.81
N SER A 330 2.07 -13.15 -4.74
CA SER A 330 3.51 -12.88 -4.68
C SER A 330 4.34 -14.09 -4.28
N GLY A 331 3.72 -15.10 -3.66
CA GLY A 331 4.42 -16.20 -3.01
C GLY A 331 5.19 -15.79 -1.76
N ASP A 332 5.03 -14.55 -1.31
CA ASP A 332 5.85 -13.96 -0.26
C ASP A 332 5.26 -14.18 1.13
N ALA A 333 6.16 -14.28 2.09
CA ALA A 333 5.84 -14.59 3.47
C ALA A 333 5.82 -13.36 4.36
N GLY A 334 4.85 -13.30 5.28
CA GLY A 334 4.82 -12.28 6.32
C GLY A 334 4.41 -10.89 5.85
N VAL A 335 3.74 -10.77 4.69
CA VAL A 335 3.34 -9.51 4.08
C VAL A 335 1.97 -9.03 4.55
N GLY A 336 1.73 -7.71 4.47
CA GLY A 336 0.58 -7.01 5.02
C GLY A 336 -0.78 -7.63 4.72
N ALA A 337 -1.01 -8.08 3.48
CA ALA A 337 -2.25 -8.72 3.07
C ALA A 337 -2.69 -9.88 3.96
N MET A 338 -1.73 -10.66 4.49
CA MET A 338 -2.01 -11.82 5.35
C MET A 338 -2.44 -11.45 6.77
N TYR A 339 -2.34 -10.17 7.15
CA TYR A 339 -2.55 -9.67 8.52
C TYR A 339 -3.60 -8.56 8.61
N LEU A 340 -3.74 -7.73 7.56
CA LEU A 340 -4.57 -6.52 7.54
C LEU A 340 -5.66 -6.58 6.46
N SER A 341 -6.25 -7.76 6.25
CA SER A 341 -7.31 -7.99 5.28
C SER A 341 -8.26 -9.13 5.68
N GLN A 342 -9.18 -9.50 4.79
CA GLN A 342 -10.02 -10.70 4.96
C GLN A 342 -9.20 -11.99 5.06
N GLN A 343 -7.98 -12.02 4.51
CA GLN A 343 -7.04 -13.13 4.64
C GLN A 343 -6.72 -13.40 6.12
N ALA A 344 -6.50 -12.35 6.90
CA ALA A 344 -6.26 -12.46 8.34
C ALA A 344 -7.45 -13.13 9.05
N VAL A 345 -8.67 -12.69 8.76
CA VAL A 345 -9.89 -13.30 9.34
C VAL A 345 -9.96 -14.77 9.00
N GLY A 346 -9.84 -15.13 7.70
CA GLY A 346 -9.88 -16.51 7.23
C GLY A 346 -8.82 -17.41 7.89
N ARG A 347 -7.62 -16.89 8.09
CA ARG A 347 -6.50 -17.58 8.73
C ARG A 347 -6.72 -17.82 10.23
N LEU A 348 -7.37 -16.88 10.92
CA LEU A 348 -7.54 -16.90 12.36
C LEU A 348 -8.77 -17.68 12.86
N VAL A 349 -9.77 -17.94 11.99
CA VAL A 349 -11.04 -18.58 12.43
C VAL A 349 -10.84 -19.94 13.08
N LYS A 350 -9.94 -20.76 12.55
CA LYS A 350 -9.65 -22.09 13.13
C LYS A 350 -8.98 -21.99 14.49
N ALA A 351 -8.01 -21.09 14.64
CA ALA A 351 -7.35 -20.83 15.92
C ALA A 351 -8.32 -20.26 16.96
N ALA A 352 -9.32 -19.48 16.54
CA ALA A 352 -10.38 -18.97 17.40
C ALA A 352 -11.42 -20.04 17.79
N GLY A 353 -11.39 -21.24 17.18
CA GLY A 353 -12.32 -22.33 17.48
C GLY A 353 -13.61 -22.30 16.64
N PHE A 354 -13.61 -21.63 15.48
CA PHE A 354 -14.68 -21.80 14.48
C PHE A 354 -14.36 -22.98 13.57
N ASP A 355 -15.41 -23.71 13.21
CA ASP A 355 -15.34 -24.84 12.30
C ASP A 355 -16.27 -24.56 11.10
N PHE A 356 -15.73 -23.86 10.09
CA PHE A 356 -16.45 -23.59 8.85
C PHE A 356 -16.08 -24.63 7.79
N PRO A 357 -17.00 -24.96 6.85
CA PRO A 357 -16.67 -25.81 5.70
C PRO A 357 -15.44 -25.30 4.94
N ALA A 358 -14.59 -26.21 4.48
CA ALA A 358 -13.31 -25.87 3.84
C ALA A 358 -13.45 -25.06 2.54
N ASP A 359 -14.60 -25.15 1.89
CA ASP A 359 -14.96 -24.44 0.65
C ASP A 359 -15.62 -23.07 0.90
N THR A 360 -15.80 -22.66 2.19
CA THR A 360 -16.39 -21.36 2.53
C THR A 360 -15.45 -20.24 2.08
N LYS A 361 -15.97 -19.33 1.26
CA LYS A 361 -15.18 -18.21 0.71
C LYS A 361 -14.90 -17.13 1.77
N LEU A 362 -13.76 -16.48 1.68
CA LEU A 362 -13.33 -15.44 2.62
C LEU A 362 -14.40 -14.34 2.91
N PRO A 363 -15.12 -13.79 1.90
CA PRO A 363 -16.18 -12.81 2.18
C PRO A 363 -17.35 -13.38 3.00
N GLU A 364 -17.62 -14.68 2.89
CA GLU A 364 -18.65 -15.36 3.68
C GLU A 364 -18.16 -15.63 5.10
N ILE A 365 -16.91 -16.10 5.26
CA ILE A 365 -16.27 -16.25 6.56
C ILE A 365 -16.33 -14.93 7.33
N LEU A 366 -15.96 -13.81 6.69
CA LEU A 366 -16.05 -12.49 7.32
C LEU A 366 -17.47 -12.16 7.79
N LYS A 367 -18.50 -12.41 6.98
CA LYS A 367 -19.91 -12.19 7.36
C LYS A 367 -20.31 -13.02 8.57
N LEU A 368 -19.88 -14.29 8.61
CA LEU A 368 -20.17 -15.19 9.75
C LEU A 368 -19.47 -14.72 11.03
N VAL A 369 -18.22 -14.29 10.95
CA VAL A 369 -17.47 -13.72 12.08
C VAL A 369 -18.10 -12.40 12.54
N GLN A 370 -18.51 -11.52 11.63
CA GLN A 370 -19.22 -10.28 11.97
C GLN A 370 -20.57 -10.56 12.65
N LYS A 371 -21.31 -11.56 12.19
CA LYS A 371 -22.54 -12.00 12.85
C LYS A 371 -22.27 -12.52 14.26
N ALA A 372 -21.27 -13.38 14.44
CA ALA A 372 -20.86 -13.86 15.76
C ALA A 372 -20.44 -12.70 16.68
N MET A 373 -19.74 -11.68 16.13
CA MET A 373 -19.38 -10.49 16.89
C MET A 373 -20.60 -9.72 17.39
N ALA A 374 -21.60 -9.51 16.54
CA ALA A 374 -22.87 -8.87 16.93
C ALA A 374 -23.67 -9.67 17.99
N GLU A 375 -23.40 -10.98 18.10
CA GLU A 375 -23.93 -11.87 19.15
C GLU A 375 -23.03 -11.92 20.41
N ASN A 376 -22.01 -11.06 20.50
CA ASN A 376 -21.01 -11.00 21.57
C ASN A 376 -20.20 -12.30 21.75
N ASP A 377 -19.92 -13.03 20.67
CA ASP A 377 -19.07 -14.22 20.72
C ASP A 377 -17.61 -13.85 20.99
N ALA A 378 -17.09 -14.33 22.12
CA ALA A 378 -15.71 -14.06 22.54
C ALA A 378 -14.66 -14.53 21.52
N ARG A 379 -14.97 -15.56 20.70
CA ARG A 379 -14.09 -16.08 19.65
C ARG A 379 -13.93 -15.06 18.52
N ALA A 380 -15.02 -14.41 18.10
CA ALA A 380 -14.99 -13.35 17.13
C ALA A 380 -14.20 -12.14 17.64
N ALA A 381 -14.44 -11.75 18.90
CA ALA A 381 -13.68 -10.66 19.53
C ALA A 381 -12.16 -10.96 19.59
N ALA A 382 -11.75 -12.22 19.82
CA ALA A 382 -10.35 -12.64 19.80
C ALA A 382 -9.69 -12.46 18.43
N ILE A 383 -10.41 -12.71 17.34
CA ILE A 383 -9.92 -12.44 15.96
C ILE A 383 -9.64 -10.95 15.80
N TYR A 384 -10.60 -10.08 16.16
CA TYR A 384 -10.45 -8.63 15.99
C TYR A 384 -9.37 -8.04 16.90
N ARG A 385 -9.21 -8.54 18.15
CA ARG A 385 -8.08 -8.16 19.02
C ARG A 385 -6.74 -8.56 18.41
N THR A 386 -6.66 -9.77 17.84
CA THR A 386 -5.44 -10.23 17.15
C THR A 386 -5.08 -9.33 16.00
N ILE A 387 -6.06 -8.97 15.14
CA ILE A 387 -5.84 -8.02 14.02
C ILE A 387 -5.47 -6.62 14.54
N GLY A 388 -6.06 -6.16 15.62
CA GLY A 388 -5.71 -4.88 16.26
C GLY A 388 -4.25 -4.84 16.72
N ARG A 389 -3.71 -5.94 17.23
CA ARG A 389 -2.28 -6.05 17.58
C ARG A 389 -1.38 -6.06 16.36
N TYR A 390 -1.78 -6.73 15.27
CA TYR A 390 -1.07 -6.63 14.00
C TYR A 390 -1.02 -5.20 13.50
N LEU A 391 -2.17 -4.49 13.51
CA LEU A 391 -2.25 -3.10 13.09
C LEU A 391 -1.35 -2.20 13.92
N GLY A 392 -1.35 -2.34 15.26
CA GLY A 392 -0.50 -1.53 16.13
C GLY A 392 0.99 -1.69 15.81
N TYR A 393 1.46 -2.92 15.63
CA TYR A 393 2.85 -3.17 15.24
C TYR A 393 3.16 -2.73 13.80
N ALA A 394 2.23 -2.91 12.87
CA ALA A 394 2.39 -2.46 11.49
C ALA A 394 2.50 -0.93 11.42
N LEU A 395 1.65 -0.19 12.13
CA LEU A 395 1.72 1.28 12.17
C LEU A 395 3.04 1.78 12.77
N ALA A 396 3.56 1.13 13.81
CA ALA A 396 4.86 1.45 14.36
C ALA A 396 6.00 1.16 13.36
N HIS A 397 5.85 0.11 12.52
CA HIS A 397 6.78 -0.18 11.44
C HIS A 397 6.67 0.85 10.30
N TYR A 398 5.45 1.22 9.91
CA TYR A 398 5.21 2.23 8.87
C TYR A 398 5.76 3.60 9.26
N ALA A 399 5.70 3.96 10.55
CA ALA A 399 6.27 5.20 11.07
C ALA A 399 7.81 5.28 10.97
N ASP A 400 8.53 4.17 10.78
CA ASP A 400 9.96 4.18 10.45
C ASP A 400 10.23 4.68 9.01
N PHE A 401 9.20 4.74 8.13
CA PHE A 401 9.32 5.05 6.70
C PHE A 401 8.46 6.23 6.24
N TYR A 402 7.33 6.46 6.90
CA TYR A 402 6.39 7.55 6.59
C TYR A 402 6.33 8.56 7.74
N ASP A 403 6.13 9.81 7.43
CA ASP A 403 5.71 10.78 8.45
C ASP A 403 4.24 10.53 8.77
N LEU A 404 4.00 9.65 9.74
CA LEU A 404 2.67 9.13 10.08
C LEU A 404 2.14 9.75 11.36
N GLN A 405 1.12 10.60 11.25
CA GLN A 405 0.44 11.22 12.38
C GLN A 405 -1.05 10.88 12.43
N ASN A 406 -1.63 10.48 11.31
CA ASN A 406 -3.05 10.19 11.17
C ASN A 406 -3.26 8.87 10.41
N LEU A 407 -4.17 8.04 10.90
CA LEU A 407 -4.65 6.83 10.23
C LEU A 407 -6.14 6.98 9.93
N LEU A 408 -6.54 6.85 8.66
CA LEU A 408 -7.93 6.59 8.28
C LEU A 408 -8.09 5.09 8.06
N LEU A 409 -8.89 4.43 8.89
CA LEU A 409 -9.15 3.00 8.79
C LEU A 409 -10.48 2.74 8.08
N LEU A 410 -10.44 1.91 7.04
CA LEU A 410 -11.57 1.59 6.16
C LEU A 410 -11.68 0.08 5.92
N GLY A 411 -12.69 -0.28 5.14
CA GLY A 411 -12.85 -1.63 4.61
C GLY A 411 -13.81 -2.50 5.43
N ARG A 412 -14.16 -3.64 4.84
CA ARG A 412 -15.19 -4.52 5.43
C ARG A 412 -14.75 -5.17 6.73
N VAL A 413 -13.46 -5.45 6.90
CA VAL A 413 -12.93 -6.08 8.13
C VAL A 413 -13.06 -5.12 9.31
N SER A 414 -12.84 -3.83 9.11
CA SER A 414 -12.95 -2.79 10.14
C SER A 414 -14.37 -2.22 10.31
N SER A 415 -15.38 -2.78 9.65
CA SER A 415 -16.76 -2.32 9.80
C SER A 415 -17.45 -2.95 11.02
N GLY A 416 -18.36 -2.18 11.65
CA GLY A 416 -19.12 -2.61 12.83
C GLY A 416 -18.27 -2.68 14.11
N GLU A 417 -18.73 -3.45 15.10
CA GLU A 417 -18.10 -3.54 16.42
C GLU A 417 -16.67 -4.10 16.38
N GLY A 418 -16.39 -5.00 15.44
CA GLY A 418 -15.03 -5.53 15.25
C GLY A 418 -14.01 -4.45 14.93
N GLY A 419 -14.40 -3.43 14.16
CA GLY A 419 -13.54 -2.29 13.86
C GLY A 419 -13.16 -1.48 15.10
N SER A 420 -14.09 -1.28 16.02
CA SER A 420 -13.81 -0.62 17.30
C SER A 420 -12.77 -1.38 18.11
N ILE A 421 -12.90 -2.71 18.19
CA ILE A 421 -11.93 -3.58 18.89
C ILE A 421 -10.54 -3.48 18.26
N ILE A 422 -10.45 -3.50 16.91
CA ILE A 422 -9.17 -3.35 16.20
C ILE A 422 -8.50 -2.04 16.60
N ILE A 423 -9.26 -0.94 16.59
CA ILE A 423 -8.73 0.40 16.93
C ILE A 423 -8.29 0.47 18.40
N GLU A 424 -9.12 0.00 19.32
CA GLU A 424 -8.82 0.02 20.75
C GLU A 424 -7.54 -0.75 21.09
N GLU A 425 -7.37 -1.96 20.53
CA GLU A 425 -6.18 -2.78 20.73
C GLU A 425 -4.94 -2.13 20.11
N ALA A 426 -5.05 -1.58 18.88
CA ALA A 426 -3.94 -0.89 18.23
C ALA A 426 -3.51 0.37 18.98
N GLN A 427 -4.46 1.18 19.43
CA GLN A 427 -4.19 2.39 20.24
C GLN A 427 -3.55 2.05 21.56
N LYS A 428 -4.07 1.01 22.27
CA LYS A 428 -3.49 0.53 23.53
C LYS A 428 -2.05 0.09 23.35
N LEU A 429 -1.78 -0.74 22.32
CA LEU A 429 -0.45 -1.20 22.00
C LEU A 429 0.50 -0.03 21.69
N LEU A 430 0.09 0.90 20.83
CA LEU A 430 0.91 2.07 20.48
C LEU A 430 1.22 2.90 21.71
N LYS A 431 0.22 3.21 22.55
CA LYS A 431 0.39 4.02 23.76
C LYS A 431 1.39 3.41 24.74
N GLU A 432 1.40 2.08 24.88
CA GLU A 432 2.21 1.40 25.91
C GLU A 432 3.59 0.95 25.36
N ALA A 433 3.65 0.48 24.11
CA ALA A 433 4.89 -0.03 23.52
C ALA A 433 5.66 1.00 22.67
N PHE A 434 4.97 2.04 22.18
CA PHE A 434 5.54 3.07 21.30
C PHE A 434 5.02 4.47 21.68
N PRO A 435 5.23 4.92 22.94
CA PRO A 435 4.68 6.19 23.43
C PRO A 435 5.16 7.43 22.67
N GLU A 436 6.24 7.31 21.90
CA GLU A 436 6.74 8.35 21.01
C GLU A 436 5.86 8.57 19.77
N LEU A 437 4.99 7.62 19.42
CA LEU A 437 4.10 7.68 18.26
C LEU A 437 2.70 8.17 18.67
N ALA A 438 2.38 9.41 18.31
CA ALA A 438 1.08 10.02 18.60
C ALA A 438 0.13 9.95 17.40
N ILE A 439 -0.20 8.72 16.93
CA ILE A 439 -1.05 8.50 15.77
C ILE A 439 -2.53 8.69 16.15
N LYS A 440 -3.24 9.55 15.43
CA LYS A 440 -4.69 9.75 15.56
C LYS A 440 -5.42 8.83 14.60
N PHE A 441 -6.47 8.17 15.10
CA PHE A 441 -7.31 7.28 14.32
C PHE A 441 -8.60 7.98 13.88
N HIS A 442 -8.93 7.84 12.60
CA HIS A 442 -10.14 8.35 11.99
C HIS A 442 -10.92 7.20 11.39
N LEU A 443 -12.24 7.24 11.53
CA LEU A 443 -13.18 6.35 10.87
C LEU A 443 -14.03 7.17 9.88
N PRO A 444 -14.47 6.56 8.77
CA PRO A 444 -15.37 7.22 7.83
C PRO A 444 -16.64 7.68 8.53
N ASP A 445 -16.94 8.96 8.45
CA ASP A 445 -18.18 9.58 8.90
C ASP A 445 -19.10 9.94 7.72
N GLU A 446 -20.23 10.58 8.00
CA GLU A 446 -21.16 11.02 6.96
C GLU A 446 -20.56 12.10 6.04
N THR A 447 -19.58 12.88 6.54
CA THR A 447 -18.87 13.88 5.74
C THR A 447 -17.97 13.21 4.72
N PHE A 448 -17.21 12.21 5.14
CA PHE A 448 -16.37 11.40 4.26
C PHE A 448 -17.21 10.71 3.16
N LYS A 449 -18.36 10.14 3.53
CA LYS A 449 -19.25 9.47 2.56
C LYS A 449 -19.87 10.42 1.53
N ARG A 450 -20.06 11.72 1.86
CA ARG A 450 -20.60 12.74 0.94
C ARG A 450 -19.62 13.10 -0.18
N HIS A 451 -18.33 13.04 0.08
CA HIS A 451 -17.29 13.25 -0.91
C HIS A 451 -16.98 11.92 -1.60
N GLY A 452 -17.81 11.49 -2.54
CA GLY A 452 -17.53 10.27 -3.33
C GLY A 452 -16.15 10.33 -4.00
N GLN A 453 -15.51 9.19 -4.22
CA GLN A 453 -14.16 9.13 -4.80
C GLN A 453 -14.03 9.91 -6.12
N ALA A 454 -15.05 9.85 -6.99
CA ALA A 454 -15.06 10.64 -8.22
C ALA A 454 -15.00 12.16 -7.97
N VAL A 455 -15.67 12.68 -6.92
CA VAL A 455 -15.61 14.11 -6.58
C VAL A 455 -14.22 14.50 -6.07
N ILE A 456 -13.62 13.65 -5.24
CA ILE A 456 -12.26 13.88 -4.76
C ILE A 456 -11.24 13.75 -5.91
N ALA A 457 -11.41 12.77 -6.80
CA ALA A 457 -10.58 12.63 -8.00
C ALA A 457 -10.61 13.90 -8.87
N ALA A 458 -11.76 14.60 -8.95
CA ALA A 458 -11.84 15.88 -9.65
C ALA A 458 -10.91 16.95 -9.05
N SER A 459 -10.50 16.82 -7.80
CA SER A 459 -9.58 17.78 -7.14
C SER A 459 -8.09 17.53 -7.40
N LEU A 460 -7.74 16.45 -8.13
CA LEU A 460 -6.36 16.09 -8.50
C LEU A 460 -5.68 17.08 -9.44
#